data_4029c1478dda4bcb9697e99bdaef25ad
#
_entry.id   4029c1478dda4bcb9697e99bdaef25ad
#
_cell.length_a   1.000
_cell.length_b   1.000
_cell.length_c   1.000
_cell.angle_alpha   90.00
_cell.angle_beta   90.00
_cell.angle_gamma   90.00
#
_symmetry.space_group_name_H-M   'P 1'
#
loop_
_entity.id
_entity.type
_entity.pdbx_description
1 polymer ?
#
loop_
_entity_poly.entity_id
_entity_poly.type
_entity_poly.pdbx_seq_one_letter_code
_entity_poly.pdbx_strand_id
1 'polypeptide(L)'
;AESTDEQTAYALGQTIAQELSGVGFTVNLAPAVGDDADIASGEIKGLQENHVLSAVSAFPGEDEENLSVFEACIKQKPAFMIVTNAQNKTYDTVPCSVSSKVMTDLLRKKLDYTGVIMTDTLQDTALTEQYTEGEAAVLAVQAGADMLLEPSDVDAVYRALFQAVSDGKLTEQRIDDSVQRILTAKIDGGLIA
;
A
#
# COMPACT_ATOMS: atom_id res chain seq x y z
N ALA A 1 -20.57 -3.65 -19.36
CA ALA A 1 -19.58 -3.46 -20.43
C ALA A 1 -18.56 -2.48 -19.88
N GLU A 2 -17.28 -2.75 -20.09
CA GLU A 2 -16.19 -1.86 -19.71
C GLU A 2 -16.29 -0.56 -20.51
N SER A 3 -15.95 0.57 -19.89
CA SER A 3 -15.88 1.86 -20.56
C SER A 3 -14.71 1.92 -21.54
N THR A 4 -14.74 2.87 -22.50
CA THR A 4 -13.61 3.08 -23.43
C THR A 4 -12.35 3.48 -22.67
N ASP A 5 -12.50 4.21 -21.57
CA ASP A 5 -11.38 4.68 -20.74
C ASP A 5 -10.76 3.53 -19.95
N GLU A 6 -11.57 2.61 -19.40
CA GLU A 6 -11.09 1.38 -18.74
C GLU A 6 -10.29 0.51 -19.72
N GLN A 7 -10.77 0.33 -20.96
CA GLN A 7 -10.08 -0.46 -21.97
C GLN A 7 -8.75 0.17 -22.40
N THR A 8 -8.71 1.49 -22.51
CA THR A 8 -7.47 2.22 -22.85
C THR A 8 -6.45 2.12 -21.73
N ALA A 9 -6.90 2.29 -20.47
CA ALA A 9 -6.04 2.16 -19.29
C ALA A 9 -5.53 0.72 -19.10
N TYR A 10 -6.37 -0.29 -19.39
CA TYR A 10 -5.95 -1.69 -19.41
C TYR A 10 -4.82 -1.93 -20.43
N ALA A 11 -4.97 -1.45 -21.67
CA ALA A 11 -3.95 -1.61 -22.71
C ALA A 11 -2.63 -0.90 -22.33
N LEU A 12 -2.72 0.27 -21.67
CA LEU A 12 -1.56 0.97 -21.14
C LEU A 12 -0.87 0.15 -20.03
N GLY A 13 -1.63 -0.32 -19.05
CA GLY A 13 -1.11 -1.16 -17.97
C GLY A 13 -0.45 -2.44 -18.49
N GLN A 14 -1.05 -3.09 -19.49
CA GLN A 14 -0.46 -4.24 -20.17
C GLN A 14 0.89 -3.90 -20.83
N THR A 15 0.97 -2.77 -21.54
CA THR A 15 2.22 -2.33 -22.17
C THR A 15 3.30 -2.06 -21.13
N ILE A 16 2.96 -1.33 -20.07
CA ILE A 16 3.87 -1.05 -18.94
C ILE A 16 4.37 -2.35 -18.31
N ALA A 17 3.45 -3.30 -18.06
CA ALA A 17 3.82 -4.58 -17.45
C ALA A 17 4.79 -5.38 -18.34
N GLN A 18 4.58 -5.40 -19.65
CA GLN A 18 5.48 -6.08 -20.59
C GLN A 18 6.89 -5.47 -20.58
N GLU A 19 6.99 -4.15 -20.54
CA GLU A 19 8.28 -3.45 -20.47
C GLU A 19 8.98 -3.70 -19.13
N LEU A 20 8.26 -3.56 -18.00
CA LEU A 20 8.80 -3.76 -16.66
C LEU A 20 9.24 -5.21 -16.41
N SER A 21 8.42 -6.18 -16.78
CA SER A 21 8.77 -7.61 -16.63
C SER A 21 9.95 -7.99 -17.50
N GLY A 22 10.07 -7.40 -18.69
CA GLY A 22 11.20 -7.61 -19.60
C GLY A 22 12.56 -7.20 -19.02
N VAL A 23 12.60 -6.30 -18.04
CA VAL A 23 13.80 -5.86 -17.32
C VAL A 23 13.85 -6.34 -15.86
N GLY A 24 12.92 -7.22 -15.46
CA GLY A 24 12.93 -7.92 -14.17
C GLY A 24 12.22 -7.20 -13.03
N PHE A 25 11.45 -6.13 -13.28
CA PHE A 25 10.59 -5.53 -12.26
C PHE A 25 9.33 -6.38 -12.06
N THR A 26 8.94 -6.53 -10.79
CA THR A 26 7.82 -7.38 -10.38
C THR A 26 6.66 -6.61 -9.75
N VAL A 27 6.89 -5.36 -9.38
CA VAL A 27 5.88 -4.45 -8.79
C VAL A 27 5.99 -3.09 -9.47
N ASN A 28 4.84 -2.51 -9.80
CA ASN A 28 4.73 -1.10 -10.18
C ASN A 28 3.99 -0.33 -9.09
N LEU A 29 4.56 0.80 -8.64
CA LEU A 29 3.90 1.69 -7.66
C LEU A 29 2.84 2.56 -8.38
N ALA A 30 1.86 1.89 -8.95
CA ALA A 30 0.78 2.46 -9.77
C ALA A 30 -0.53 1.63 -9.62
N PRO A 31 -1.70 2.25 -9.90
CA PRO A 31 -1.88 3.67 -10.23
C PRO A 31 -1.74 4.61 -9.04
N ALA A 32 -1.35 5.87 -9.30
CA ALA A 32 -1.68 6.95 -8.41
C ALA A 32 -3.14 7.32 -8.66
N VAL A 33 -3.99 7.17 -7.65
CA VAL A 33 -5.43 7.35 -7.79
C VAL A 33 -5.75 8.84 -8.02
N GLY A 34 -6.39 9.11 -9.16
CA GLY A 34 -7.05 10.37 -9.49
C GLY A 34 -8.56 10.25 -9.23
N ASP A 35 -9.36 10.96 -10.04
CA ASP A 35 -10.81 11.05 -9.89
C ASP A 35 -11.58 10.01 -10.73
N ASP A 36 -10.89 9.18 -11.53
CA ASP A 36 -11.50 8.24 -12.46
C ASP A 36 -11.26 6.78 -12.06
N ALA A 37 -12.36 6.15 -11.62
CA ALA A 37 -12.36 4.76 -11.15
C ALA A 37 -12.15 3.76 -12.30
N ASP A 38 -12.61 4.07 -13.51
CA ASP A 38 -12.49 3.19 -14.68
C ASP A 38 -11.02 3.14 -15.14
N ILE A 39 -10.35 4.30 -15.16
CA ILE A 39 -8.93 4.39 -15.50
C ILE A 39 -8.09 3.62 -14.48
N ALA A 40 -8.28 3.87 -13.19
CA ALA A 40 -7.54 3.19 -12.15
C ALA A 40 -7.77 1.66 -12.18
N SER A 41 -9.02 1.22 -12.37
CA SER A 41 -9.37 -0.20 -12.47
C SER A 41 -8.74 -0.87 -13.68
N GLY A 42 -8.77 -0.21 -14.84
CA GLY A 42 -8.16 -0.72 -16.07
C GLY A 42 -6.65 -0.89 -15.93
N GLU A 43 -5.96 0.10 -15.37
CA GLU A 43 -4.51 0.02 -15.17
C GLU A 43 -4.12 -1.12 -14.21
N ILE A 44 -4.83 -1.29 -13.08
CA ILE A 44 -4.59 -2.40 -12.14
C ILE A 44 -4.72 -3.75 -12.85
N LYS A 45 -5.80 -3.96 -13.61
CA LYS A 45 -6.00 -5.19 -14.39
C LYS A 45 -4.87 -5.42 -15.39
N GLY A 46 -4.55 -4.39 -16.17
CA GLY A 46 -3.51 -4.46 -17.20
C GLY A 46 -2.15 -4.84 -16.64
N LEU A 47 -1.78 -4.30 -15.47
CA LEU A 47 -0.54 -4.65 -14.77
C LEU A 47 -0.58 -6.11 -14.27
N GLN A 48 -1.58 -6.47 -13.46
CA GLN A 48 -1.59 -7.74 -12.74
C GLN A 48 -1.83 -8.95 -13.64
N GLU A 49 -2.66 -8.84 -14.67
CA GLU A 49 -2.85 -9.91 -15.67
C GLU A 49 -1.61 -10.16 -16.52
N ASN A 50 -0.64 -9.24 -16.51
CA ASN A 50 0.65 -9.38 -17.20
C ASN A 50 1.83 -9.51 -16.22
N HIS A 51 1.57 -10.08 -15.03
CA HIS A 51 2.58 -10.50 -14.05
C HIS A 51 3.42 -9.37 -13.42
N VAL A 52 2.90 -8.13 -13.40
CA VAL A 52 3.44 -7.03 -12.60
C VAL A 52 2.41 -6.65 -11.53
N LEU A 53 2.77 -6.79 -10.28
CA LEU A 53 1.88 -6.48 -9.17
C LEU A 53 1.65 -4.97 -9.07
N SER A 54 0.40 -4.57 -8.82
CA SER A 54 0.01 -3.16 -8.67
C SER A 54 0.09 -2.73 -7.21
N ALA A 55 0.65 -1.53 -6.99
CA ALA A 55 0.67 -0.84 -5.69
C ALA A 55 -0.06 0.50 -5.82
N VAL A 56 -1.34 0.50 -5.47
CA VAL A 56 -2.24 1.65 -5.61
C VAL A 56 -1.91 2.71 -4.57
N SER A 57 -1.79 3.98 -4.97
CA SER A 57 -1.48 5.14 -4.11
C SER A 57 -2.39 6.33 -4.44
N ALA A 58 -2.53 7.31 -3.58
CA ALA A 58 -2.11 7.41 -2.17
C ALA A 58 -3.36 7.38 -1.29
N PHE A 59 -3.61 6.24 -0.62
CA PHE A 59 -4.79 6.03 0.22
C PHE A 59 -4.71 6.91 1.49
N PRO A 60 -5.81 7.49 1.98
CA PRO A 60 -7.21 7.38 1.54
C PRO A 60 -7.64 8.44 0.51
N GLY A 61 -6.72 9.22 -0.06
CA GLY A 61 -7.03 10.39 -0.85
C GLY A 61 -7.33 11.61 0.03
N GLU A 62 -7.79 12.71 -0.59
CA GLU A 62 -8.03 13.97 0.09
C GLU A 62 -9.47 14.10 0.62
N ASP A 63 -10.45 13.50 -0.07
CA ASP A 63 -11.88 13.62 0.21
C ASP A 63 -12.67 12.31 0.03
N GLU A 64 -14.00 12.39 0.20
CA GLU A 64 -14.89 11.24 0.06
C GLU A 64 -15.05 10.76 -1.40
N GLU A 65 -14.85 11.63 -2.40
CA GLU A 65 -14.93 11.25 -3.81
C GLU A 65 -13.76 10.34 -4.16
N ASN A 66 -12.55 10.67 -3.70
CA ASN A 66 -11.39 9.80 -3.84
C ASN A 66 -11.61 8.44 -3.17
N LEU A 67 -12.28 8.37 -2.02
CA LEU A 67 -12.56 7.10 -1.35
C LEU A 67 -13.35 6.14 -2.24
N SER A 68 -14.32 6.64 -3.02
CA SER A 68 -15.11 5.82 -3.95
C SER A 68 -14.26 5.20 -5.05
N VAL A 69 -13.22 5.91 -5.50
CA VAL A 69 -12.25 5.38 -6.48
C VAL A 69 -11.40 4.27 -5.85
N PHE A 70 -10.94 4.44 -4.60
CA PHE A 70 -10.25 3.35 -3.88
C PHE A 70 -11.13 2.12 -3.68
N GLU A 71 -12.44 2.30 -3.41
CA GLU A 71 -13.39 1.17 -3.35
C GLU A 71 -13.47 0.42 -4.69
N ALA A 72 -13.43 1.13 -5.82
CA ALA A 72 -13.36 0.50 -7.14
C ALA A 72 -12.03 -0.23 -7.36
N CYS A 73 -10.91 0.39 -6.99
CA CYS A 73 -9.59 -0.24 -7.04
C CYS A 73 -9.53 -1.53 -6.21
N ILE A 74 -10.08 -1.53 -4.98
CA ILE A 74 -10.08 -2.71 -4.10
C ILE A 74 -10.81 -3.89 -4.72
N LYS A 75 -11.87 -3.67 -5.51
CA LYS A 75 -12.56 -4.73 -6.26
C LYS A 75 -11.68 -5.43 -7.29
N GLN A 76 -10.65 -4.75 -7.80
CA GLN A 76 -9.63 -5.32 -8.70
C GLN A 76 -8.55 -6.09 -7.95
N LYS A 77 -8.61 -6.14 -6.61
CA LYS A 77 -7.68 -6.86 -5.74
C LYS A 77 -6.21 -6.48 -5.98
N PRO A 78 -5.84 -5.18 -5.90
CA PRO A 78 -4.45 -4.80 -6.04
C PRO A 78 -3.61 -5.49 -4.97
N ALA A 79 -2.40 -5.92 -5.33
CA ALA A 79 -1.52 -6.63 -4.40
C ALA A 79 -1.10 -5.73 -3.23
N PHE A 80 -0.90 -4.44 -3.51
CA PHE A 80 -0.45 -3.47 -2.51
C PHE A 80 -1.35 -2.22 -2.50
N MET A 81 -1.46 -1.61 -1.32
CA MET A 81 -2.06 -0.30 -1.10
C MET A 81 -1.06 0.57 -0.35
N ILE A 82 -0.65 1.69 -0.95
CA ILE A 82 0.25 2.66 -0.34
C ILE A 82 -0.57 3.71 0.40
N VAL A 83 -0.31 3.86 1.70
CA VAL A 83 -0.99 4.83 2.56
C VAL A 83 -0.13 6.08 2.66
N THR A 84 -0.70 7.24 2.30
CA THR A 84 0.01 8.53 2.28
C THR A 84 0.50 8.96 3.65
N ASN A 85 1.59 9.73 3.68
CA ASN A 85 2.07 10.43 4.89
C ASN A 85 1.30 11.73 5.15
N ALA A 86 0.50 12.21 4.21
CA ALA A 86 -0.34 13.37 4.43
C ALA A 86 -1.35 13.12 5.57
N GLN A 87 -1.67 14.16 6.31
CA GLN A 87 -2.72 14.14 7.32
C GLN A 87 -4.07 14.35 6.64
N ASN A 88 -5.03 13.45 6.91
CA ASN A 88 -6.41 13.65 6.50
C ASN A 88 -7.31 13.80 7.75
N LYS A 89 -7.68 15.05 8.04
CA LYS A 89 -8.44 15.42 9.25
C LYS A 89 -9.85 14.82 9.33
N THR A 90 -10.38 14.33 8.22
CA THR A 90 -11.65 13.60 8.19
C THR A 90 -11.54 12.29 8.97
N TYR A 91 -10.39 11.65 8.95
CA TYR A 91 -10.16 10.35 9.58
C TYR A 91 -9.34 10.46 10.88
N ASP A 92 -8.23 11.21 10.86
CA ASP A 92 -7.37 11.35 12.04
C ASP A 92 -6.55 12.64 12.04
N THR A 93 -5.91 12.93 13.19
CA THR A 93 -5.05 14.09 13.40
C THR A 93 -3.57 13.78 13.32
N VAL A 94 -3.20 12.55 13.00
CA VAL A 94 -1.82 12.12 12.72
C VAL A 94 -1.66 11.78 11.24
N PRO A 95 -0.44 11.66 10.70
CA PRO A 95 -0.21 11.18 9.34
C PRO A 95 -0.93 9.85 9.08
N CYS A 96 -1.53 9.68 7.90
CA CYS A 96 -2.34 8.50 7.59
C CYS A 96 -1.52 7.20 7.70
N SER A 97 -0.24 7.23 7.33
CA SER A 97 0.69 6.09 7.38
C SER A 97 1.06 5.62 8.79
N VAL A 98 0.66 6.34 9.84
CA VAL A 98 0.79 5.93 11.25
C VAL A 98 -0.55 5.89 11.98
N SER A 99 -1.68 6.00 11.26
CA SER A 99 -3.03 6.02 11.81
C SER A 99 -3.71 4.66 11.75
N SER A 100 -4.04 4.10 12.92
CA SER A 100 -4.84 2.87 13.01
C SER A 100 -6.29 3.07 12.53
N LYS A 101 -6.83 4.29 12.63
CA LYS A 101 -8.15 4.62 12.10
C LYS A 101 -8.18 4.51 10.57
N VAL A 102 -7.07 4.92 9.90
CA VAL A 102 -6.96 4.85 8.44
C VAL A 102 -6.65 3.42 7.98
N MET A 103 -5.59 2.80 8.51
CA MET A 103 -5.15 1.49 8.00
C MET A 103 -6.00 0.33 8.53
N THR A 104 -6.26 0.31 9.83
CA THR A 104 -6.99 -0.82 10.43
C THR A 104 -8.50 -0.63 10.33
N ASP A 105 -9.04 0.51 10.77
CA ASP A 105 -10.50 0.64 10.86
C ASP A 105 -11.14 0.97 9.51
N LEU A 106 -10.55 1.89 8.72
CA LEU A 106 -11.07 2.22 7.40
C LEU A 106 -10.68 1.16 6.36
N LEU A 107 -9.38 0.97 6.08
CA LEU A 107 -8.94 0.15 4.97
C LEU A 107 -9.17 -1.34 5.20
N ARG A 108 -8.75 -1.90 6.35
CA ARG A 108 -8.92 -3.34 6.62
C ARG A 108 -10.35 -3.71 6.94
N LYS A 109 -11.02 -3.01 7.91
CA LYS A 109 -12.31 -3.45 8.43
C LYS A 109 -13.48 -2.93 7.61
N LYS A 110 -13.50 -1.62 7.26
CA LYS A 110 -14.65 -1.03 6.56
C LYS A 110 -14.63 -1.34 5.07
N LEU A 111 -13.45 -1.27 4.43
CA LEU A 111 -13.29 -1.54 2.99
C LEU A 111 -12.88 -2.98 2.67
N ASP A 112 -12.67 -3.82 3.67
CA ASP A 112 -12.34 -5.25 3.56
C ASP A 112 -11.11 -5.53 2.65
N TYR A 113 -10.12 -4.64 2.68
CA TYR A 113 -8.90 -4.82 1.90
C TYR A 113 -8.00 -5.90 2.51
N THR A 114 -7.70 -6.93 1.75
CA THR A 114 -6.94 -8.11 2.21
C THR A 114 -5.49 -8.14 1.75
N GLY A 115 -5.10 -7.31 0.78
CA GLY A 115 -3.73 -7.24 0.26
C GLY A 115 -2.73 -6.62 1.24
N VAL A 116 -1.53 -6.36 0.79
CA VAL A 116 -0.44 -5.78 1.59
C VAL A 116 -0.63 -4.26 1.74
N ILE A 117 -0.62 -3.75 2.97
CA ILE A 117 -0.59 -2.31 3.24
C ILE A 117 0.88 -1.85 3.34
N MET A 118 1.26 -0.87 2.52
CA MET A 118 2.57 -0.22 2.56
C MET A 118 2.43 1.20 3.09
N THR A 119 3.44 1.68 3.82
CA THR A 119 3.56 3.12 4.05
C THR A 119 3.99 3.82 2.76
N ASP A 120 3.82 5.12 2.67
CA ASP A 120 4.64 5.96 1.80
C ASP A 120 6.07 6.04 2.37
N THR A 121 6.99 6.76 1.70
CA THR A 121 8.40 6.83 2.11
C THR A 121 8.56 7.28 3.57
N LEU A 122 9.35 6.56 4.36
CA LEU A 122 9.63 6.96 5.74
C LEU A 122 10.50 8.23 5.85
N GLN A 123 11.04 8.70 4.74
CA GLN A 123 11.87 9.91 4.68
C GLN A 123 11.06 11.21 4.50
N ASP A 124 9.74 11.13 4.37
CA ASP A 124 8.87 12.29 4.20
C ASP A 124 8.92 13.22 5.41
N THR A 125 8.97 14.52 5.15
CA THR A 125 8.98 15.56 6.19
C THR A 125 7.74 15.51 7.08
N ALA A 126 6.59 15.09 6.57
CA ALA A 126 5.37 14.89 7.36
C ALA A 126 5.56 13.91 8.53
N LEU A 127 6.49 12.94 8.38
CA LEU A 127 6.87 12.00 9.44
C LEU A 127 8.11 12.47 10.19
N THR A 128 9.18 12.84 9.49
CA THR A 128 10.50 13.11 10.09
C THR A 128 10.54 14.36 10.97
N GLU A 129 9.61 15.31 10.79
CA GLU A 129 9.43 16.45 11.70
C GLU A 129 8.79 16.06 13.05
N GLN A 130 8.11 14.90 13.13
CA GLN A 130 7.35 14.49 14.30
C GLN A 130 7.94 13.26 15.00
N TYR A 131 8.58 12.38 14.26
CA TYR A 131 9.06 11.07 14.72
C TYR A 131 10.48 10.79 14.23
N THR A 132 11.24 10.06 15.00
CA THR A 132 12.40 9.35 14.44
C THR A 132 11.92 8.26 13.49
N GLU A 133 12.73 7.87 12.54
CA GLU A 133 12.36 6.84 11.54
C GLU A 133 11.98 5.50 12.21
N GLY A 134 12.71 5.11 13.28
CA GLY A 134 12.36 3.93 14.06
C GLY A 134 11.04 4.03 14.80
N GLU A 135 10.68 5.22 15.33
CA GLU A 135 9.37 5.46 15.95
C GLU A 135 8.25 5.42 14.92
N ALA A 136 8.43 6.09 13.77
CA ALA A 136 7.47 6.05 12.66
C ALA A 136 7.23 4.62 12.19
N ALA A 137 8.29 3.82 12.04
CA ALA A 137 8.20 2.42 11.65
C ALA A 137 7.37 1.58 12.63
N VAL A 138 7.62 1.72 13.94
CA VAL A 138 6.87 1.00 14.98
C VAL A 138 5.40 1.43 14.97
N LEU A 139 5.12 2.74 14.90
CA LEU A 139 3.75 3.27 14.84
C LEU A 139 3.02 2.78 13.59
N ALA A 140 3.67 2.78 12.42
CA ALA A 140 3.08 2.30 11.18
C ALA A 140 2.70 0.82 11.26
N VAL A 141 3.58 -0.04 11.79
CA VAL A 141 3.27 -1.47 11.97
C VAL A 141 2.15 -1.67 12.99
N GLN A 142 2.14 -0.91 14.10
CA GLN A 142 1.03 -0.93 15.07
C GLN A 142 -0.29 -0.50 14.43
N ALA A 143 -0.25 0.50 13.55
CA ALA A 143 -1.42 1.02 12.85
C ALA A 143 -1.98 0.08 11.77
N GLY A 144 -1.18 -0.87 11.26
CA GLY A 144 -1.64 -1.88 10.31
C GLY A 144 -0.77 -2.05 9.06
N ALA A 145 0.33 -1.30 8.91
CA ALA A 145 1.24 -1.45 7.78
C ALA A 145 1.95 -2.81 7.82
N ASP A 146 2.03 -3.47 6.67
CA ASP A 146 2.73 -4.74 6.49
C ASP A 146 4.15 -4.54 5.92
N MET A 147 4.36 -3.46 5.15
CA MET A 147 5.64 -3.08 4.57
C MET A 147 5.91 -1.60 4.81
N LEU A 148 7.19 -1.28 4.94
CA LEU A 148 7.70 0.08 5.16
C LEU A 148 8.54 0.48 3.94
N LEU A 149 8.20 1.63 3.33
CA LEU A 149 8.85 2.06 2.09
C LEU A 149 10.03 2.99 2.40
N GLU A 150 11.15 2.75 1.72
CA GLU A 150 12.34 3.62 1.68
C GLU A 150 12.83 4.11 3.05
N PRO A 151 13.12 3.24 4.02
CA PRO A 151 13.82 3.69 5.21
C PRO A 151 15.24 4.16 4.84
N SER A 152 15.69 5.26 5.43
CA SER A 152 17.07 5.77 5.23
C SER A 152 18.11 4.90 5.96
N ASP A 153 17.73 4.33 7.09
CA ASP A 153 18.54 3.39 7.89
C ASP A 153 17.74 2.12 8.21
N VAL A 154 17.87 1.12 7.33
CA VAL A 154 17.20 -0.19 7.47
C VAL A 154 17.57 -0.87 8.80
N ASP A 155 18.84 -0.76 9.24
CA ASP A 155 19.30 -1.38 10.48
C ASP A 155 18.69 -0.70 11.71
N ALA A 156 18.51 0.62 11.68
CA ALA A 156 17.84 1.35 12.76
C ALA A 156 16.36 0.96 12.84
N VAL A 157 15.65 0.89 11.71
CA VAL A 157 14.26 0.45 11.65
C VAL A 157 14.11 -0.99 12.13
N TYR A 158 14.97 -1.90 11.66
CA TYR A 158 14.96 -3.29 12.12
C TYR A 158 15.14 -3.40 13.64
N ARG A 159 16.13 -2.69 14.21
CA ARG A 159 16.36 -2.68 15.67
C ARG A 159 15.16 -2.13 16.43
N ALA A 160 14.52 -1.08 15.92
CA ALA A 160 13.32 -0.49 16.55
C ALA A 160 12.15 -1.47 16.57
N LEU A 161 11.88 -2.15 15.46
CA LEU A 161 10.83 -3.18 15.38
C LEU A 161 11.13 -4.38 16.28
N PHE A 162 12.38 -4.87 16.27
CA PHE A 162 12.81 -5.98 17.14
C PHE A 162 12.64 -5.61 18.62
N GLN A 163 13.05 -4.40 19.00
CA GLN A 163 12.88 -3.92 20.37
C GLN A 163 11.40 -3.78 20.74
N ALA A 164 10.56 -3.31 19.80
CA ALA A 164 9.12 -3.18 20.03
C ALA A 164 8.43 -4.53 20.26
N VAL A 165 8.88 -5.59 19.59
CA VAL A 165 8.42 -6.96 19.86
C VAL A 165 8.90 -7.43 21.23
N SER A 166 10.18 -7.22 21.55
CA SER A 166 10.76 -7.60 22.85
C SER A 166 10.08 -6.90 24.03
N ASP A 167 9.67 -5.65 23.84
CA ASP A 167 8.94 -4.84 24.84
C ASP A 167 7.43 -5.15 24.91
N GLY A 168 6.92 -6.02 24.03
CA GLY A 168 5.50 -6.34 23.93
C GLY A 168 4.63 -5.23 23.32
N LYS A 169 5.22 -4.21 22.69
CA LYS A 169 4.52 -3.16 21.96
C LYS A 169 3.99 -3.65 20.62
N LEU A 170 4.65 -4.63 20.02
CA LEU A 170 4.21 -5.42 18.87
C LEU A 170 4.16 -6.89 19.28
N THR A 171 3.15 -7.61 18.80
CA THR A 171 3.08 -9.06 19.00
C THR A 171 3.76 -9.80 17.86
N GLU A 172 4.33 -10.99 18.13
CA GLU A 172 4.83 -11.87 17.07
C GLU A 172 3.73 -12.17 16.05
N GLN A 173 2.50 -12.42 16.50
CA GLN A 173 1.34 -12.65 15.62
C GLN A 173 1.12 -11.49 14.65
N ARG A 174 1.31 -10.23 15.08
CA ARG A 174 1.18 -9.07 14.18
C ARG A 174 2.22 -9.10 13.05
N ILE A 175 3.44 -9.54 13.37
CA ILE A 175 4.51 -9.71 12.38
C ILE A 175 4.19 -10.88 11.44
N ASP A 176 3.76 -12.02 11.99
CA ASP A 176 3.38 -13.21 11.22
C ASP A 176 2.23 -12.91 10.24
N ASP A 177 1.22 -12.16 10.66
CA ASP A 177 0.11 -11.72 9.81
C ASP A 177 0.61 -10.89 8.61
N SER A 178 1.59 -10.01 8.83
CA SER A 178 2.22 -9.23 7.75
C SER A 178 3.02 -10.11 6.80
N VAL A 179 3.86 -10.99 7.34
CA VAL A 179 4.67 -11.92 6.55
C VAL A 179 3.77 -12.81 5.70
N GLN A 180 2.67 -13.31 6.27
CA GLN A 180 1.71 -14.14 5.53
C GLN A 180 1.13 -13.38 4.33
N ARG A 181 0.68 -12.12 4.51
CA ARG A 181 0.15 -11.32 3.39
C ARG A 181 1.20 -11.08 2.31
N ILE A 182 2.44 -10.74 2.72
CA ILE A 182 3.55 -10.52 1.79
C ILE A 182 3.87 -11.79 1.00
N LEU A 183 3.94 -12.94 1.67
CA LEU A 183 4.20 -14.22 1.00
C LEU A 183 3.05 -14.60 0.06
N THR A 184 1.80 -14.39 0.48
CA THR A 184 0.62 -14.61 -0.37
C THR A 184 0.70 -13.75 -1.64
N ALA A 185 0.98 -12.45 -1.51
CA ALA A 185 1.12 -11.57 -2.67
C ALA A 185 2.24 -12.04 -3.62
N LYS A 186 3.36 -12.53 -3.08
CA LYS A 186 4.46 -13.08 -3.89
C LYS A 186 4.08 -14.38 -4.60
N ILE A 187 3.33 -15.26 -3.95
CA ILE A 187 2.86 -16.53 -4.54
C ILE A 187 1.85 -16.21 -5.65
N ASP A 188 0.86 -15.39 -5.36
CA ASP A 188 -0.19 -15.00 -6.32
C ASP A 188 0.40 -14.27 -7.54
N GLY A 189 1.46 -13.49 -7.34
CA GLY A 189 2.23 -12.83 -8.41
C GLY A 189 3.21 -13.75 -9.15
N GLY A 190 3.32 -15.04 -8.76
CA GLY A 190 4.24 -15.99 -9.40
C GLY A 190 5.72 -15.71 -9.11
N LEU A 191 6.05 -14.96 -8.06
CA LEU A 191 7.43 -14.59 -7.70
C LEU A 191 8.14 -15.67 -6.89
N ILE A 192 7.38 -16.49 -6.19
CA ILE A 192 7.86 -17.66 -5.43
C ILE A 192 6.85 -18.82 -5.60
N ALA A 193 7.35 -20.04 -5.44
CA ALA A 193 6.54 -21.27 -5.54
C ALA A 193 6.03 -21.72 -4.16
#